data_08b58131ae42c87326243995c35157c6
#
_entry.id   08b58131ae42c87326243995c35157c6
#
_cell.length_a   1.000
_cell.length_b   1.000
_cell.length_c   1.000
_cell.angle_alpha   90.00
_cell.angle_beta   90.00
_cell.angle_gamma   90.00
#
_symmetry.space_group_name_H-M   'P 1'
#
loop_
_entity.id
_entity.type
_entity.pdbx_description
1 polymer ?
#
loop_
_entity_poly.entity_id
_entity_poly.type
_entity_poly.pdbx_seq_one_letter_code
_entity_poly.pdbx_strand_id
1 'polypeptide(L)'
;YMCGDNFLVAPIGAPMENGVSDVKVWLPAGNDWYEWHTGTLLKGGQELIRQFSIEEYPIYVKAGAVIPMYGKEVNSLDDNPKKQIIGIFPGAAGEFSIYEDAGNDQRYATEYATTRVTSQLENRIQRIKIAPREGHYRGMSHSKDYIVRLYGAEMPRSVSINGMKVNYTVLPNSSEWSYCGKEFMVSIPISKADCNKSYEIV
;
A
#
# COMPACT_ATOMS: atom_id res chain seq x y z
N TYR A 1 -1.19 -17.66 9.43
CA TYR A 1 -2.28 -17.80 8.47
C TYR A 1 -2.30 -16.65 7.48
N MET A 2 -2.91 -16.87 6.32
CA MET A 2 -3.13 -15.81 5.33
C MET A 2 -4.37 -14.99 5.70
N CYS A 3 -4.27 -13.68 5.55
CA CYS A 3 -5.37 -12.73 5.67
C CYS A 3 -5.57 -12.06 4.30
N GLY A 4 -6.55 -12.54 3.54
CA GLY A 4 -6.66 -12.27 2.10
C GLY A 4 -5.46 -12.81 1.32
N ASP A 5 -5.22 -12.24 0.14
CA ASP A 5 -4.21 -12.75 -0.80
C ASP A 5 -2.80 -12.17 -0.56
N ASN A 6 -2.72 -11.07 0.20
CA ASN A 6 -1.51 -10.27 0.28
C ASN A 6 -0.85 -10.23 1.67
N PHE A 7 -1.56 -10.66 2.73
CA PHE A 7 -1.04 -10.62 4.08
C PHE A 7 -0.85 -12.01 4.66
N LEU A 8 0.25 -12.19 5.39
CA LEU A 8 0.49 -13.32 6.26
C LEU A 8 0.62 -12.79 7.69
N VAL A 9 -0.12 -13.39 8.61
CA VAL A 9 -0.12 -13.04 10.03
C VAL A 9 0.31 -14.24 10.86
N ALA A 10 1.27 -14.03 11.77
CA ALA A 10 1.73 -15.03 12.72
C ALA A 10 1.41 -14.55 14.15
N PRO A 11 0.28 -14.99 14.76
CA PRO A 11 -0.11 -14.51 16.07
C PRO A 11 0.93 -14.84 17.15
N ILE A 12 1.15 -13.91 18.07
CA ILE A 12 2.00 -14.13 19.25
C ILE A 12 1.21 -14.98 20.23
N GLY A 13 1.66 -16.21 20.44
CA GLY A 13 1.01 -17.19 21.33
C GLY A 13 1.82 -17.49 22.60
N ALA A 14 3.02 -16.94 22.74
CA ALA A 14 3.89 -17.13 23.89
C ALA A 14 3.91 -15.86 24.77
N PRO A 15 4.06 -16.01 26.09
CA PRO A 15 4.32 -14.88 26.98
C PRO A 15 5.56 -14.10 26.58
N MET A 16 5.55 -12.80 26.89
CA MET A 16 6.71 -11.94 26.69
C MET A 16 7.78 -12.23 27.76
N GLU A 17 9.03 -12.34 27.33
CA GLU A 17 10.20 -12.45 28.16
C GLU A 17 11.18 -11.32 27.85
N ASN A 18 11.69 -10.63 28.87
CA ASN A 18 12.61 -9.49 28.67
C ASN A 18 12.13 -8.41 27.71
N GLY A 19 10.82 -8.17 27.66
CA GLY A 19 10.21 -7.13 26.82
C GLY A 19 9.92 -7.52 25.37
N VAL A 20 10.16 -8.78 24.98
CA VAL A 20 9.88 -9.30 23.64
C VAL A 20 9.26 -10.70 23.69
N SER A 21 8.55 -11.08 22.64
CA SER A 21 8.08 -12.44 22.41
C SER A 21 8.75 -13.04 21.18
N ASP A 22 9.30 -14.23 21.31
CA ASP A 22 9.82 -15.00 20.17
C ASP A 22 8.66 -15.63 19.40
N VAL A 23 8.60 -15.37 18.11
CA VAL A 23 7.57 -15.91 17.23
C VAL A 23 8.22 -16.68 16.08
N LYS A 24 7.82 -17.93 15.96
CA LYS A 24 8.19 -18.79 14.84
C LYS A 24 7.28 -18.50 13.65
N VAL A 25 7.88 -18.10 12.54
CA VAL A 25 7.16 -17.70 11.34
C VAL A 25 7.60 -18.56 10.18
N TRP A 26 6.63 -19.17 9.48
CA TRP A 26 6.84 -19.80 8.20
C TRP A 26 6.42 -18.85 7.07
N LEU A 27 7.36 -18.44 6.23
CA LEU A 27 7.11 -17.66 5.02
C LEU A 27 6.94 -18.61 3.83
N PRO A 28 5.74 -18.71 3.21
CA PRO A 28 5.50 -19.61 2.08
C PRO A 28 6.44 -19.35 0.89
N ALA A 29 6.84 -20.41 0.22
CA ALA A 29 7.65 -20.35 -1.00
C ALA A 29 6.85 -19.75 -2.18
N GLY A 30 7.57 -19.35 -3.23
CA GLY A 30 7.00 -18.79 -4.46
C GLY A 30 6.85 -17.27 -4.46
N ASN A 31 7.02 -16.62 -3.32
CA ASN A 31 7.04 -15.16 -3.19
C ASN A 31 8.07 -14.74 -2.14
N ASP A 32 8.54 -13.49 -2.23
CA ASP A 32 9.24 -12.81 -1.16
C ASP A 32 8.21 -12.03 -0.32
N TRP A 33 8.59 -11.65 0.90
CA TRP A 33 7.70 -11.07 1.89
C TRP A 33 8.33 -9.86 2.55
N TYR A 34 7.59 -8.77 2.63
CA TYR A 34 7.97 -7.60 3.42
C TYR A 34 7.46 -7.72 4.84
N GLU A 35 8.32 -7.60 5.82
CA GLU A 35 7.91 -7.43 7.22
C GLU A 35 7.30 -6.04 7.38
N TRP A 36 6.06 -5.96 7.85
CA TRP A 36 5.26 -4.73 7.86
C TRP A 36 5.91 -3.58 8.62
N HIS A 37 6.44 -3.85 9.82
CA HIS A 37 6.96 -2.81 10.70
C HIS A 37 8.35 -2.29 10.31
N THR A 38 9.17 -3.13 9.71
CA THR A 38 10.56 -2.78 9.36
C THR A 38 10.76 -2.47 7.89
N GLY A 39 9.82 -2.88 7.01
CA GLY A 39 10.00 -2.83 5.56
C GLY A 39 11.06 -3.81 5.02
N THR A 40 11.56 -4.71 5.87
CA THR A 40 12.60 -5.67 5.49
C THR A 40 12.04 -6.71 4.52
N LEU A 41 12.71 -6.90 3.38
CA LEU A 41 12.39 -7.94 2.41
C LEU A 41 13.01 -9.27 2.84
N LEU A 42 12.17 -10.28 3.01
CA LEU A 42 12.53 -11.63 3.41
C LEU A 42 12.20 -12.62 2.30
N LYS A 43 13.06 -13.61 2.10
CA LYS A 43 12.82 -14.68 1.14
C LYS A 43 11.69 -15.60 1.61
N GLY A 44 10.86 -16.03 0.68
CA GLY A 44 9.90 -17.11 0.95
C GLY A 44 10.56 -18.49 0.99
N GLY A 45 9.79 -19.49 1.42
CA GLY A 45 10.25 -20.87 1.54
C GLY A 45 11.14 -21.13 2.75
N GLN A 46 11.02 -20.31 3.80
CA GLN A 46 11.84 -20.46 5.00
C GLN A 46 11.03 -20.28 6.29
N GLU A 47 11.55 -20.87 7.34
CA GLU A 47 11.11 -20.66 8.69
C GLU A 47 12.13 -19.78 9.41
N LEU A 48 11.65 -18.82 10.19
CA LEU A 48 12.51 -17.94 10.98
C LEU A 48 11.88 -17.67 12.36
N ILE A 49 12.71 -17.33 13.31
CA ILE A 49 12.30 -16.84 14.62
C ILE A 49 12.53 -15.32 14.62
N ARG A 50 11.49 -14.57 14.97
CA ARG A 50 11.51 -13.11 15.06
C ARG A 50 11.06 -12.68 16.43
N GLN A 51 11.60 -11.56 16.90
CA GLN A 51 11.26 -10.96 18.19
C GLN A 51 10.35 -9.76 17.97
N PHE A 52 9.28 -9.70 18.75
CA PHE A 52 8.31 -8.61 18.70
C PHE A 52 8.07 -8.05 20.09
N SER A 53 8.07 -6.71 20.20
CA SER A 53 7.64 -5.99 21.38
C SER A 53 6.11 -5.98 21.49
N ILE A 54 5.56 -5.47 22.61
CA ILE A 54 4.11 -5.39 22.81
C ILE A 54 3.41 -4.46 21.81
N GLU A 55 4.13 -3.52 21.22
CA GLU A 55 3.60 -2.57 20.25
C GLU A 55 3.65 -3.11 18.81
N GLU A 56 4.29 -4.26 18.61
CA GLU A 56 4.48 -4.89 17.30
C GLU A 56 3.69 -6.19 17.20
N TYR A 57 3.34 -6.54 16.00
CA TYR A 57 2.71 -7.83 15.70
C TYR A 57 3.21 -8.36 14.34
N PRO A 58 3.36 -9.70 14.23
CA PRO A 58 3.95 -10.30 13.05
C PRO A 58 3.00 -10.23 11.86
N ILE A 59 3.15 -9.21 11.03
CA ILE A 59 2.48 -9.08 9.74
C ILE A 59 3.53 -9.02 8.64
N TYR A 60 3.30 -9.79 7.59
CA TYR A 60 4.12 -9.84 6.39
C TYR A 60 3.25 -9.56 5.17
N VAL A 61 3.78 -8.76 4.25
CA VAL A 61 3.11 -8.40 3.00
C VAL A 61 3.85 -9.03 1.84
N LYS A 62 3.10 -9.64 0.95
CA LYS A 62 3.63 -10.27 -0.26
C LYS A 62 4.34 -9.24 -1.15
N ALA A 63 5.54 -9.56 -1.62
CA ALA A 63 6.21 -8.73 -2.63
C ALA A 63 5.38 -8.69 -3.92
N GLY A 64 5.20 -7.51 -4.49
CA GLY A 64 4.29 -7.21 -5.58
C GLY A 64 2.92 -6.70 -5.13
N ALA A 65 2.58 -6.76 -3.84
CA ALA A 65 1.26 -6.34 -3.37
C ALA A 65 0.98 -4.85 -3.59
N VAL A 66 -0.28 -4.57 -3.94
CA VAL A 66 -0.88 -3.24 -3.97
C VAL A 66 -1.91 -3.20 -2.85
N ILE A 67 -1.71 -2.34 -1.86
CA ILE A 67 -2.53 -2.28 -0.65
C ILE A 67 -3.17 -0.89 -0.52
N PRO A 68 -4.50 -0.76 -0.73
CA PRO A 68 -5.19 0.48 -0.43
C PRO A 68 -5.31 0.66 1.09
N MET A 69 -5.01 1.88 1.55
CA MET A 69 -5.05 2.23 2.96
C MET A 69 -5.65 3.62 3.13
N TYR A 70 -6.10 3.90 4.34
CA TYR A 70 -6.48 5.23 4.76
C TYR A 70 -5.43 5.81 5.72
N GLY A 71 -5.39 7.13 5.85
CA GLY A 71 -4.56 7.81 6.82
C GLY A 71 -5.10 7.67 8.24
N LYS A 72 -4.27 8.00 9.23
CA LYS A 72 -4.64 7.95 10.66
C LYS A 72 -5.78 8.89 11.03
N GLU A 73 -6.09 9.85 10.17
CA GLU A 73 -7.20 10.81 10.32
C GLU A 73 -8.58 10.20 10.07
N VAL A 74 -8.65 9.02 9.48
CA VAL A 74 -9.90 8.33 9.16
C VAL A 74 -10.30 7.45 10.34
N ASN A 75 -11.38 7.80 11.01
CA ASN A 75 -11.91 7.05 12.15
C ASN A 75 -13.04 6.09 11.78
N SER A 76 -13.73 6.34 10.67
CA SER A 76 -14.82 5.50 10.16
C SER A 76 -14.79 5.46 8.64
N LEU A 77 -15.15 4.32 8.06
CA LEU A 77 -15.33 4.18 6.61
C LEU A 77 -16.56 4.94 6.10
N ASP A 78 -17.50 5.26 6.98
CA ASP A 78 -18.68 6.09 6.66
C ASP A 78 -18.29 7.53 6.30
N ASP A 79 -17.12 7.99 6.70
CA ASP A 79 -16.63 9.34 6.40
C ASP A 79 -16.31 9.55 4.91
N ASN A 80 -16.34 8.50 4.10
CA ASN A 80 -16.01 8.50 2.67
C ASN A 80 -14.76 9.37 2.36
N PRO A 81 -13.59 8.97 2.86
CA PRO A 81 -12.42 9.83 2.87
C PRO A 81 -11.95 10.16 1.45
N LYS A 82 -11.71 11.45 1.18
CA LYS A 82 -11.23 11.95 -0.11
C LYS A 82 -9.76 11.62 -0.38
N LYS A 83 -9.03 11.21 0.66
CA LYS A 83 -7.61 10.88 0.59
C LYS A 83 -7.43 9.37 0.65
N GLN A 84 -6.79 8.82 -0.37
CA GLN A 84 -6.48 7.40 -0.50
C GLN A 84 -4.98 7.19 -0.54
N ILE A 85 -4.46 6.36 0.37
CA ILE A 85 -3.09 5.90 0.31
C ILE A 85 -3.06 4.58 -0.49
N ILE A 86 -2.12 4.48 -1.42
CA ILE A 86 -1.88 3.28 -2.22
C ILE A 86 -0.47 2.79 -1.87
N GLY A 87 -0.39 1.76 -1.03
CA GLY A 87 0.87 1.11 -0.67
C GLY A 87 1.31 0.14 -1.75
N ILE A 88 2.54 0.29 -2.19
CA ILE A 88 3.19 -0.58 -3.16
C ILE A 88 4.36 -1.28 -2.45
N PHE A 89 4.40 -2.59 -2.56
CA PHE A 89 5.49 -3.43 -2.05
C PHE A 89 6.24 -4.02 -3.25
N PRO A 90 7.35 -3.41 -3.71
CA PRO A 90 8.01 -3.80 -4.95
C PRO A 90 8.41 -5.27 -5.01
N GLY A 91 8.57 -5.82 -6.21
CA GLY A 91 8.96 -7.21 -6.42
C GLY A 91 8.29 -7.80 -7.65
N ALA A 92 7.31 -8.67 -7.48
CA ALA A 92 6.51 -9.19 -8.58
C ALA A 92 5.52 -8.13 -9.11
N ALA A 93 4.94 -8.38 -10.28
CA ALA A 93 3.79 -7.63 -10.75
C ALA A 93 2.59 -7.87 -9.83
N GLY A 94 1.84 -6.81 -9.56
CA GLY A 94 0.66 -6.89 -8.72
C GLY A 94 -0.45 -5.94 -9.15
N GLU A 95 -1.65 -6.23 -8.67
CA GLU A 95 -2.81 -5.39 -8.92
C GLU A 95 -3.80 -5.46 -7.77
N PHE A 96 -4.62 -4.43 -7.69
CA PHE A 96 -5.76 -4.37 -6.77
C PHE A 96 -6.87 -3.51 -7.37
N SER A 97 -8.13 -3.92 -7.19
CA SER A 97 -9.31 -3.13 -7.53
C SER A 97 -9.89 -2.53 -6.26
N ILE A 98 -9.69 -1.22 -6.08
CA ILE A 98 -10.24 -0.46 -4.96
C ILE A 98 -11.75 -0.34 -5.19
N TYR A 99 -12.52 -0.88 -4.26
CA TYR A 99 -13.98 -0.83 -4.26
C TYR A 99 -14.48 0.37 -3.46
N GLU A 100 -15.54 1.02 -3.93
CA GLU A 100 -16.19 2.16 -3.30
C GLU A 100 -17.70 2.11 -3.52
N ASP A 101 -18.47 2.43 -2.49
CA ASP A 101 -19.92 2.58 -2.55
C ASP A 101 -20.42 3.75 -1.66
N ALA A 102 -21.72 3.88 -1.47
CA ALA A 102 -22.29 4.94 -0.66
C ALA A 102 -22.16 4.69 0.87
N GLY A 103 -21.60 3.56 1.30
CA GLY A 103 -21.32 3.19 2.69
C GLY A 103 -22.41 2.31 3.30
N ASN A 104 -23.43 2.89 3.88
CA ASN A 104 -24.37 2.20 4.76
C ASN A 104 -25.75 1.87 4.16
N ASP A 105 -25.83 1.62 2.87
CA ASP A 105 -27.09 1.22 2.23
C ASP A 105 -26.98 -0.15 1.53
N GLN A 106 -28.14 -0.76 1.20
CA GLN A 106 -28.18 -2.08 0.58
C GLN A 106 -27.93 -2.07 -0.94
N ARG A 107 -27.65 -0.91 -1.55
CA ARG A 107 -27.44 -0.77 -2.99
C ARG A 107 -26.02 -1.13 -3.43
N TYR A 108 -25.16 -1.47 -2.50
CA TYR A 108 -23.77 -1.89 -2.75
C TYR A 108 -23.63 -2.97 -3.84
N ALA A 109 -24.66 -3.77 -4.06
CA ALA A 109 -24.66 -4.81 -5.08
C ALA A 109 -24.80 -4.28 -6.53
N THR A 110 -25.34 -3.06 -6.70
CA THR A 110 -25.65 -2.46 -8.01
C THR A 110 -25.10 -1.05 -8.19
N GLU A 111 -24.91 -0.33 -7.09
CA GLU A 111 -24.37 1.05 -7.08
C GLU A 111 -23.00 1.07 -6.40
N TYR A 112 -21.97 0.81 -7.16
CA TYR A 112 -20.57 0.85 -6.69
C TYR A 112 -19.65 1.33 -7.79
N ALA A 113 -18.45 1.67 -7.42
CA ALA A 113 -17.38 2.00 -8.34
C ALA A 113 -16.09 1.26 -7.99
N THR A 114 -15.26 1.01 -8.99
CA THR A 114 -13.95 0.39 -8.81
C THR A 114 -12.85 1.21 -9.46
N THR A 115 -11.68 1.24 -8.83
CA THR A 115 -10.46 1.84 -9.39
C THR A 115 -9.37 0.78 -9.39
N ARG A 116 -8.98 0.32 -10.58
CA ARG A 116 -7.90 -0.66 -10.72
C ARG A 116 -6.54 0.01 -10.59
N VAL A 117 -5.69 -0.54 -9.76
CA VAL A 117 -4.29 -0.12 -9.60
C VAL A 117 -3.40 -1.30 -9.95
N THR A 118 -2.41 -1.07 -10.82
CA THR A 118 -1.40 -2.07 -11.18
C THR A 118 -0.01 -1.56 -10.83
N SER A 119 0.89 -2.47 -10.50
CA SER A 119 2.28 -2.19 -10.14
C SER A 119 3.20 -3.22 -10.76
N GLN A 120 4.31 -2.78 -11.36
CA GLN A 120 5.28 -3.64 -12.00
C GLN A 120 6.69 -3.07 -11.85
N LEU A 121 7.63 -3.93 -11.45
CA LEU A 121 9.05 -3.59 -11.37
C LEU A 121 9.82 -4.32 -12.48
N GLU A 122 10.34 -3.57 -13.45
CA GLU A 122 11.14 -4.10 -14.54
C GLU A 122 12.41 -3.28 -14.74
N ASN A 123 13.55 -3.95 -14.86
CA ASN A 123 14.84 -3.28 -15.10
C ASN A 123 15.13 -2.12 -14.12
N ARG A 124 14.75 -2.30 -12.84
CA ARG A 124 14.87 -1.29 -11.78
C ARG A 124 13.96 -0.05 -12.00
N ILE A 125 13.00 -0.14 -12.87
CA ILE A 125 11.98 0.90 -13.10
C ILE A 125 10.67 0.40 -12.52
N GLN A 126 10.15 1.13 -11.55
CA GLN A 126 8.83 0.88 -10.99
C GLN A 126 7.79 1.63 -11.82
N ARG A 127 6.81 0.90 -12.36
CA ARG A 127 5.65 1.46 -13.06
C ARG A 127 4.39 1.18 -12.27
N ILE A 128 3.64 2.23 -11.97
CA ILE A 128 2.38 2.13 -11.24
C ILE A 128 1.33 2.83 -12.08
N LYS A 129 0.21 2.18 -12.31
CA LYS A 129 -0.91 2.77 -13.05
C LYS A 129 -2.15 2.74 -12.18
N ILE A 130 -2.77 3.91 -12.00
CA ILE A 130 -4.10 4.09 -11.44
C ILE A 130 -5.01 4.28 -12.66
N ALA A 131 -5.92 3.33 -12.89
CA ALA A 131 -6.88 3.40 -14.00
C ALA A 131 -7.99 4.43 -13.71
N PRO A 132 -8.71 4.90 -14.73
CA PRO A 132 -9.96 5.62 -14.49
C PRO A 132 -10.92 4.78 -13.65
N ARG A 133 -11.69 5.45 -12.82
CA ARG A 133 -12.71 4.81 -12.02
C ARG A 133 -13.87 4.35 -12.91
N GLU A 134 -14.34 3.15 -12.70
CA GLU A 134 -15.46 2.53 -13.40
C GLU A 134 -16.64 2.34 -12.44
N GLY A 135 -17.86 2.52 -12.92
CA GLY A 135 -19.09 2.42 -12.12
C GLY A 135 -19.53 3.76 -11.51
N HIS A 136 -20.60 3.70 -10.72
CA HIS A 136 -21.22 4.88 -10.14
C HIS A 136 -21.98 4.52 -8.86
N TYR A 137 -21.95 5.40 -7.87
CA TYR A 137 -22.77 5.33 -6.67
C TYR A 137 -23.17 6.74 -6.21
N ARG A 138 -24.23 6.84 -5.42
CA ARG A 138 -24.73 8.11 -4.91
C ARG A 138 -23.72 8.79 -3.98
N GLY A 139 -23.44 10.06 -4.23
CA GLY A 139 -22.49 10.85 -3.41
C GLY A 139 -21.03 10.69 -3.82
N MET A 140 -20.75 10.00 -4.92
CA MET A 140 -19.43 9.76 -5.45
C MET A 140 -18.67 11.07 -5.73
N SER A 141 -17.46 11.21 -5.19
CA SER A 141 -16.60 12.37 -5.47
C SER A 141 -16.00 12.29 -6.88
N HIS A 142 -15.90 13.42 -7.57
CA HIS A 142 -15.25 13.51 -8.89
C HIS A 142 -13.72 13.54 -8.80
N SER A 143 -13.17 13.89 -7.64
CA SER A 143 -11.73 13.95 -7.42
C SER A 143 -11.33 13.36 -6.08
N LYS A 144 -10.10 12.82 -6.02
CA LYS A 144 -9.45 12.30 -4.83
C LYS A 144 -8.03 12.80 -4.71
N ASP A 145 -7.51 12.79 -3.49
CA ASP A 145 -6.08 12.92 -3.24
C ASP A 145 -5.49 11.51 -3.11
N TYR A 146 -4.61 11.13 -4.03
CA TYR A 146 -3.84 9.90 -3.91
C TYR A 146 -2.48 10.19 -3.30
N ILE A 147 -2.03 9.28 -2.43
CA ILE A 147 -0.64 9.20 -2.00
C ILE A 147 -0.14 7.80 -2.34
N VAL A 148 0.70 7.70 -3.36
CA VAL A 148 1.38 6.44 -3.67
C VAL A 148 2.61 6.31 -2.80
N ARG A 149 2.70 5.22 -2.01
CA ARG A 149 3.83 4.91 -1.14
C ARG A 149 4.50 3.63 -1.59
N LEU A 150 5.80 3.69 -1.91
CA LEU A 150 6.60 2.50 -2.14
C LEU A 150 7.35 2.16 -0.85
N TYR A 151 7.10 0.97 -0.34
CA TYR A 151 7.73 0.46 0.90
C TYR A 151 8.93 -0.41 0.57
N GLY A 152 9.98 -0.35 1.42
CA GLY A 152 11.21 -1.09 1.21
C GLY A 152 11.96 -0.68 -0.07
N ALA A 153 11.75 0.55 -0.54
CA ALA A 153 12.36 1.07 -1.75
C ALA A 153 13.59 1.93 -1.44
N GLU A 154 14.58 1.85 -2.30
CA GLU A 154 15.68 2.82 -2.33
C GLU A 154 15.19 4.17 -2.87
N MET A 155 15.91 5.25 -2.56
CA MET A 155 15.63 6.57 -3.09
C MET A 155 15.74 6.56 -4.63
N PRO A 156 14.66 6.88 -5.37
CA PRO A 156 14.70 6.90 -6.82
C PRO A 156 15.51 8.07 -7.35
N ARG A 157 16.07 7.94 -8.55
CA ARG A 157 16.77 9.04 -9.23
C ARG A 157 15.81 10.13 -9.71
N SER A 158 14.61 9.74 -10.07
CA SER A 158 13.57 10.65 -10.56
C SER A 158 12.21 9.98 -10.42
N VAL A 159 11.17 10.81 -10.35
CA VAL A 159 9.77 10.40 -10.39
C VAL A 159 9.06 11.22 -11.46
N SER A 160 8.21 10.57 -12.25
CA SER A 160 7.32 11.24 -13.20
C SER A 160 5.87 10.77 -13.03
N ILE A 161 4.92 11.65 -13.34
CA ILE A 161 3.49 11.34 -13.40
C ILE A 161 3.00 11.74 -14.79
N ASN A 162 2.46 10.80 -15.54
CA ASN A 162 2.02 10.97 -16.93
C ASN A 162 3.11 11.60 -17.82
N GLY A 163 4.38 11.16 -17.63
CA GLY A 163 5.54 11.66 -18.36
C GLY A 163 6.07 13.02 -17.87
N MET A 164 5.39 13.71 -16.97
CA MET A 164 5.87 14.96 -16.37
C MET A 164 6.70 14.68 -15.12
N LYS A 165 7.92 15.21 -15.08
CA LYS A 165 8.82 15.09 -13.93
C LYS A 165 8.21 15.79 -12.71
N VAL A 166 8.22 15.11 -11.56
CA VAL A 166 7.86 15.66 -10.26
C VAL A 166 9.12 16.02 -9.48
N ASN A 167 9.14 17.15 -8.82
CA ASN A 167 10.28 17.57 -8.02
C ASN A 167 10.38 16.78 -6.72
N TYR A 168 11.60 16.68 -6.21
CA TYR A 168 11.90 16.09 -4.90
C TYR A 168 11.82 17.15 -3.81
N THR A 169 11.35 16.74 -2.64
CA THR A 169 11.40 17.55 -1.43
C THR A 169 11.75 16.72 -0.21
N VAL A 170 12.41 17.34 0.76
CA VAL A 170 12.62 16.75 2.10
C VAL A 170 11.43 16.98 3.03
N LEU A 171 10.47 17.84 2.64
CA LEU A 171 9.30 18.17 3.44
C LEU A 171 8.18 17.16 3.17
N PRO A 172 7.75 16.39 4.16
CA PRO A 172 6.61 15.51 4.00
C PRO A 172 5.32 16.33 3.75
N ASN A 173 4.37 15.73 3.03
CA ASN A 173 3.04 16.30 2.73
C ASN A 173 3.03 17.53 1.79
N SER A 174 4.08 17.75 1.00
CA SER A 174 4.07 18.70 -0.10
C SER A 174 3.36 18.10 -1.34
N SER A 175 3.26 18.88 -2.42
CA SER A 175 2.83 18.41 -3.75
C SER A 175 3.94 17.68 -4.52
N GLU A 176 5.11 17.57 -3.93
CA GLU A 176 6.32 16.97 -4.49
C GLU A 176 6.58 15.60 -3.86
N TRP A 177 7.32 14.72 -4.53
CA TRP A 177 7.66 13.44 -3.94
C TRP A 177 8.75 13.57 -2.88
N SER A 178 8.72 12.69 -1.89
CA SER A 178 9.68 12.66 -0.79
C SER A 178 10.17 11.24 -0.51
N TYR A 179 11.31 11.14 0.18
CA TYR A 179 11.89 9.87 0.62
C TYR A 179 12.22 9.91 2.11
N CYS A 180 11.74 8.90 2.83
CA CYS A 180 12.09 8.66 4.22
C CYS A 180 13.11 7.52 4.31
N GLY A 181 14.39 7.83 4.53
CA GLY A 181 15.45 6.82 4.63
C GLY A 181 15.32 5.92 5.85
N LYS A 182 14.67 6.38 6.93
CA LYS A 182 14.42 5.57 8.12
C LYS A 182 13.44 4.41 7.85
N GLU A 183 12.46 4.66 6.99
CA GLU A 183 11.39 3.72 6.66
C GLU A 183 11.59 3.08 5.28
N PHE A 184 12.67 3.44 4.56
CA PHE A 184 12.89 3.04 3.16
C PHE A 184 11.62 3.25 2.31
N MET A 185 11.01 4.42 2.45
CA MET A 185 9.71 4.72 1.85
C MET A 185 9.76 5.93 0.94
N VAL A 186 9.29 5.76 -0.29
CA VAL A 186 9.02 6.86 -1.23
C VAL A 186 7.55 7.25 -1.10
N SER A 187 7.23 8.54 -1.07
CA SER A 187 5.88 9.07 -1.03
C SER A 187 5.64 10.03 -2.19
N ILE A 188 4.62 9.74 -3.00
CA ILE A 188 4.30 10.47 -4.23
C ILE A 188 2.84 10.94 -4.14
N PRO A 189 2.58 12.22 -3.85
CA PRO A 189 1.22 12.76 -3.81
C PRO A 189 0.70 13.11 -5.20
N ILE A 190 -0.60 12.88 -5.42
CA ILE A 190 -1.36 13.31 -6.59
C ILE A 190 -2.60 14.02 -6.05
N SER A 191 -2.52 15.34 -5.92
CA SER A 191 -3.59 16.14 -5.32
C SER A 191 -4.70 16.43 -6.33
N LYS A 192 -5.96 16.37 -5.87
CA LYS A 192 -7.16 16.65 -6.66
C LYS A 192 -7.20 15.86 -7.98
N ALA A 193 -6.74 14.61 -7.93
CA ALA A 193 -6.77 13.70 -9.08
C ALA A 193 -8.20 13.54 -9.58
N ASP A 194 -8.44 13.82 -10.86
CA ASP A 194 -9.69 13.53 -11.52
C ASP A 194 -9.89 12.02 -11.63
N CYS A 195 -10.90 11.48 -10.96
CA CYS A 195 -11.13 10.03 -10.89
C CYS A 195 -11.48 9.39 -12.26
N ASN A 196 -11.80 10.20 -13.27
CA ASN A 196 -12.09 9.70 -14.62
C ASN A 196 -10.83 9.64 -15.52
N LYS A 197 -9.66 9.99 -14.97
CA LYS A 197 -8.38 9.96 -15.70
C LYS A 197 -7.48 8.85 -15.20
N SER A 198 -6.58 8.39 -16.08
CA SER A 198 -5.50 7.49 -15.71
C SER A 198 -4.29 8.27 -15.23
N TYR A 199 -3.59 7.71 -14.25
CA TYR A 199 -2.30 8.22 -13.76
C TYR A 199 -1.25 7.12 -13.88
N GLU A 200 -0.19 7.40 -14.62
CA GLU A 200 0.99 6.53 -14.72
C GLU A 200 2.15 7.18 -13.97
N ILE A 201 2.68 6.48 -12.98
CA ILE A 201 3.79 6.89 -12.14
C ILE A 201 5.00 6.01 -12.50
N VAL A 202 6.13 6.66 -12.79
CA VAL A 202 7.40 5.99 -13.16
C VAL A 202 8.56 6.59 -12.37
#